data_ff2c8d00d08505745f71a630fa10b003
#
_entry.id   ff2c8d00d08505745f71a630fa10b003
#
_cell.length_a   1.000
_cell.length_b   1.000
_cell.length_c   1.000
_cell.angle_alpha   90.00
_cell.angle_beta   90.00
_cell.angle_gamma   90.00
#
_symmetry.space_group_name_H-M   'P 1'
#
loop_
_entity.id
_entity.type
_entity.pdbx_description
1 polymer ?
#
loop_
_entity_poly.entity_id
_entity_poly.type
_entity_poly.pdbx_seq_one_letter_code
_entity_poly.pdbx_strand_id
1 'polypeptide(L)'
;MDFGKLFQSIEDAVYEVMVWILLLPKTLIRSMFRPRWTIQYVNEEWEKQPDDRFDEYLSPVLLWLIVAVLPLTASTIWRNGNIKSLQDLVSALHDGLLSQALYAMIIPFTYIVWMEWMGTRPVKKSTLKRSFYIHCYALAPAQFIYSLFAILTLWNDFFIYFLPLSSLLLVIYEVFVFRTELKIPFGKALLYAIVPQLVLGPLLLWLIRFYISPM
;
A
#
# COMPACT_ATOMS: atom_id res chain seq x y z
N MET A 1 -17.71 17.07 -29.26
CA MET A 1 -17.21 15.93 -28.48
C MET A 1 -16.89 14.83 -29.45
N ASP A 2 -15.64 14.33 -29.42
CA ASP A 2 -15.18 13.28 -30.32
C ASP A 2 -15.54 11.92 -29.72
N PHE A 3 -16.65 11.34 -30.17
CA PHE A 3 -17.15 10.05 -29.67
C PHE A 3 -16.13 8.93 -29.81
N GLY A 4 -15.28 8.96 -30.85
CA GLY A 4 -14.23 7.96 -31.04
C GLY A 4 -13.23 7.96 -29.90
N LYS A 5 -12.79 9.13 -29.42
CA LYS A 5 -11.87 9.24 -28.28
C LYS A 5 -12.52 8.79 -26.98
N LEU A 6 -13.82 9.04 -26.80
CA LEU A 6 -14.55 8.58 -25.63
C LEU A 6 -14.61 7.04 -25.57
N PHE A 7 -14.96 6.40 -26.70
CA PHE A 7 -14.99 4.94 -26.77
C PHE A 7 -13.62 4.32 -26.56
N GLN A 8 -12.58 4.88 -27.15
CA GLN A 8 -11.20 4.43 -26.93
C GLN A 8 -10.80 4.53 -25.45
N SER A 9 -11.10 5.66 -24.78
CA SER A 9 -10.82 5.81 -23.36
C SER A 9 -11.57 4.80 -22.48
N ILE A 10 -12.80 4.43 -22.85
CA ILE A 10 -13.58 3.41 -22.12
C ILE A 10 -12.94 2.02 -22.36
N GLU A 11 -12.56 1.70 -23.59
CA GLU A 11 -11.91 0.45 -23.93
C GLU A 11 -10.59 0.28 -23.17
N ASP A 12 -9.74 1.32 -23.16
CA ASP A 12 -8.48 1.34 -22.40
C ASP A 12 -8.73 1.14 -20.91
N ALA A 13 -9.74 1.82 -20.34
CA ALA A 13 -10.08 1.68 -18.92
C ALA A 13 -10.60 0.27 -18.58
N VAL A 14 -11.41 -0.34 -19.44
CA VAL A 14 -11.90 -1.72 -19.27
C VAL A 14 -10.73 -2.70 -19.32
N TYR A 15 -9.83 -2.53 -20.29
CA TYR A 15 -8.64 -3.36 -20.41
C TYR A 15 -7.76 -3.26 -19.16
N GLU A 16 -7.49 -2.06 -18.67
CA GLU A 16 -6.73 -1.83 -17.44
C GLU A 16 -7.36 -2.52 -16.23
N VAL A 17 -8.67 -2.41 -16.05
CA VAL A 17 -9.38 -3.09 -14.96
C VAL A 17 -9.27 -4.61 -15.07
N MET A 18 -9.39 -5.18 -16.28
CA MET A 18 -9.21 -6.61 -16.51
C MET A 18 -7.79 -7.07 -16.13
N VAL A 19 -6.77 -6.30 -16.55
CA VAL A 19 -5.36 -6.56 -16.19
C VAL A 19 -5.19 -6.54 -14.67
N TRP A 20 -5.78 -5.56 -13.97
CA TRP A 20 -5.71 -5.50 -12.51
C TRP A 20 -6.36 -6.70 -11.83
N ILE A 21 -7.54 -7.13 -12.29
CA ILE A 21 -8.24 -8.31 -11.75
C ILE A 21 -7.38 -9.57 -11.87
N LEU A 22 -6.64 -9.72 -12.97
CA LEU A 22 -5.79 -10.87 -13.19
C LEU A 22 -4.45 -10.79 -12.46
N LEU A 23 -3.80 -9.63 -12.49
CA LEU A 23 -2.46 -9.46 -11.92
C LEU A 23 -2.47 -9.24 -10.41
N LEU A 24 -3.53 -8.65 -9.83
CA LEU A 24 -3.64 -8.39 -8.40
C LEU A 24 -3.48 -9.64 -7.56
N PRO A 25 -4.29 -10.71 -7.73
CA PRO A 25 -4.14 -11.92 -6.92
C PRO A 25 -2.78 -12.60 -7.17
N LYS A 26 -2.30 -12.63 -8.42
CA LYS A 26 -0.98 -13.20 -8.76
C LYS A 26 0.14 -12.49 -8.00
N THR A 27 0.13 -11.15 -8.03
CA THR A 27 1.15 -10.32 -7.39
C THR A 27 1.06 -10.43 -5.86
N LEU A 28 -0.15 -10.33 -5.32
CA LEU A 28 -0.38 -10.36 -3.87
C LEU A 28 0.01 -11.72 -3.26
N ILE A 29 -0.42 -12.83 -3.86
CA ILE A 29 -0.05 -14.17 -3.40
C ILE A 29 1.47 -14.35 -3.44
N ARG A 30 2.12 -13.91 -4.53
CA ARG A 30 3.57 -14.06 -4.64
C ARG A 30 4.33 -13.21 -3.62
N SER A 31 3.93 -11.96 -3.40
CA SER A 31 4.52 -11.10 -2.38
C SER A 31 4.28 -11.63 -0.96
N MET A 32 3.11 -12.22 -0.70
CA MET A 32 2.74 -12.78 0.60
C MET A 32 3.62 -13.99 0.97
N PHE A 33 3.77 -14.94 0.07
CA PHE A 33 4.47 -16.20 0.37
C PHE A 33 5.99 -16.16 0.08
N ARG A 34 6.46 -15.16 -0.65
CA ARG A 34 7.87 -15.04 -1.03
C ARG A 34 8.40 -13.61 -0.81
N PRO A 35 8.58 -13.16 0.44
CA PRO A 35 9.00 -11.78 0.73
C PRO A 35 10.35 -11.41 0.11
N ARG A 36 11.28 -12.37 -0.07
CA ARG A 36 12.55 -12.12 -0.77
C ARG A 36 12.36 -11.85 -2.27
N TRP A 37 11.34 -12.43 -2.86
CA TRP A 37 11.03 -12.21 -4.26
C TRP A 37 10.71 -10.74 -4.53
N THR A 38 10.03 -10.05 -3.63
CA THR A 38 9.67 -8.63 -3.83
C THR A 38 10.89 -7.76 -4.08
N ILE A 39 11.97 -8.00 -3.31
CA ILE A 39 13.22 -7.25 -3.43
C ILE A 39 13.94 -7.64 -4.73
N GLN A 40 14.04 -8.93 -5.01
CA GLN A 40 14.68 -9.44 -6.22
C GLN A 40 13.98 -8.93 -7.48
N TYR A 41 12.67 -9.05 -7.53
CA TYR A 41 11.86 -8.63 -8.67
C TYR A 41 11.99 -7.12 -8.92
N VAL A 42 11.91 -6.29 -7.88
CA VAL A 42 12.11 -4.83 -8.05
C VAL A 42 13.52 -4.54 -8.58
N ASN A 43 14.54 -5.27 -8.13
CA ASN A 43 15.90 -5.07 -8.62
C ASN A 43 16.05 -5.47 -10.09
N GLU A 44 15.49 -6.60 -10.49
CA GLU A 44 15.47 -7.06 -11.88
C GLU A 44 14.72 -6.08 -12.79
N GLU A 45 13.54 -5.62 -12.35
CA GLU A 45 12.76 -4.61 -13.09
C GLU A 45 13.48 -3.26 -13.18
N TRP A 46 14.29 -2.93 -12.14
CA TRP A 46 15.03 -1.67 -12.14
C TRP A 46 16.13 -1.60 -13.19
N GLU A 47 16.64 -2.75 -13.64
CA GLU A 47 17.65 -2.88 -14.70
C GLU A 47 17.04 -2.72 -16.10
N LYS A 48 15.71 -2.92 -16.26
CA LYS A 48 14.99 -2.73 -17.52
C LYS A 48 14.80 -1.25 -17.87
N GLN A 49 14.47 -0.99 -19.14
CA GLN A 49 14.05 0.35 -19.56
C GLN A 49 12.75 0.76 -18.82
N PRO A 50 12.57 2.06 -18.53
CA PRO A 50 11.42 2.52 -17.74
C PRO A 50 10.05 2.08 -18.25
N ASP A 51 9.88 2.00 -19.56
CA ASP A 51 8.63 1.67 -20.24
C ASP A 51 8.30 0.15 -20.19
N ASP A 52 9.33 -0.70 -20.02
CA ASP A 52 9.21 -2.16 -19.99
C ASP A 52 9.14 -2.70 -18.52
N ARG A 53 9.01 -1.81 -17.53
CA ARG A 53 9.02 -2.21 -16.12
C ARG A 53 7.66 -2.66 -15.66
N PHE A 54 7.64 -3.74 -14.88
CA PHE A 54 6.45 -4.27 -14.20
C PHE A 54 5.34 -4.79 -15.13
N ASP A 55 5.70 -5.35 -16.29
CA ASP A 55 4.72 -5.92 -17.24
C ASP A 55 4.12 -7.24 -16.75
N GLU A 56 4.89 -8.05 -15.99
CA GLU A 56 4.43 -9.37 -15.56
C GLU A 56 3.56 -9.35 -14.29
N TYR A 57 3.69 -8.32 -13.48
CA TYR A 57 3.01 -8.14 -12.20
C TYR A 57 2.52 -6.71 -12.06
N LEU A 58 1.52 -6.53 -11.23
CA LEU A 58 1.01 -5.21 -10.92
C LEU A 58 2.13 -4.30 -10.38
N SER A 59 2.20 -3.05 -10.84
CA SER A 59 3.23 -2.14 -10.35
C SER A 59 3.15 -1.97 -8.83
N PRO A 60 4.29 -1.81 -8.12
CA PRO A 60 4.30 -1.78 -6.65
C PRO A 60 3.40 -0.71 -6.05
N VAL A 61 3.39 0.47 -6.65
CA VAL A 61 2.58 1.60 -6.19
C VAL A 61 1.09 1.32 -6.39
N LEU A 62 0.73 0.76 -7.55
CA LEU A 62 -0.65 0.43 -7.86
C LEU A 62 -1.17 -0.69 -6.94
N LEU A 63 -0.37 -1.76 -6.72
CA LEU A 63 -0.70 -2.80 -5.76
C LEU A 63 -0.97 -2.21 -4.37
N TRP A 64 -0.06 -1.36 -3.88
CA TRP A 64 -0.19 -0.71 -2.59
C TRP A 64 -1.46 0.14 -2.49
N LEU A 65 -1.72 0.98 -3.50
CA LEU A 65 -2.91 1.81 -3.55
C LEU A 65 -4.19 0.98 -3.56
N ILE A 66 -4.25 -0.07 -4.36
CA ILE A 66 -5.43 -0.94 -4.40
C ILE A 66 -5.70 -1.57 -3.04
N VAL A 67 -4.70 -2.17 -2.39
CA VAL A 67 -4.91 -2.87 -1.12
C VAL A 67 -5.09 -1.93 0.08
N ALA A 68 -4.56 -0.70 0.02
CA ALA A 68 -4.66 0.25 1.11
C ALA A 68 -5.90 1.16 0.99
N VAL A 69 -6.19 1.65 -0.20
CA VAL A 69 -7.19 2.72 -0.39
C VAL A 69 -8.58 2.15 -0.67
N LEU A 70 -8.72 1.21 -1.60
CA LEU A 70 -10.05 0.73 -2.00
C LEU A 70 -10.86 0.12 -0.85
N PRO A 71 -10.29 -0.77 0.00
CA PRO A 71 -11.04 -1.36 1.12
C PRO A 71 -11.45 -0.32 2.17
N LEU A 72 -10.57 0.64 2.47
CA LEU A 72 -10.87 1.71 3.43
C LEU A 72 -11.98 2.63 2.90
N THR A 73 -11.90 3.00 1.63
CA THR A 73 -12.96 3.80 0.98
C THR A 73 -14.29 3.06 0.99
N ALA A 74 -14.30 1.78 0.61
CA ALA A 74 -15.50 0.96 0.65
C ALA A 74 -16.09 0.87 2.07
N SER A 75 -15.25 0.70 3.10
CA SER A 75 -15.70 0.65 4.49
C SER A 75 -16.29 1.99 4.97
N THR A 76 -15.71 3.11 4.55
CA THR A 76 -16.20 4.45 4.89
C THR A 76 -17.57 4.71 4.24
N ILE A 77 -17.70 4.36 2.97
CA ILE A 77 -18.97 4.44 2.23
C ILE A 77 -20.05 3.61 2.92
N TRP A 78 -19.71 2.37 3.29
CA TRP A 78 -20.65 1.46 3.98
C TRP A 78 -21.10 2.00 5.33
N ARG A 79 -20.19 2.53 6.15
CA ARG A 79 -20.51 3.08 7.48
C ARG A 79 -21.39 4.33 7.41
N ASN A 80 -21.14 5.19 6.45
CA ASN A 80 -21.86 6.45 6.35
C ASN A 80 -23.31 6.31 5.87
N GLY A 81 -23.68 5.19 5.21
CA GLY A 81 -25.06 4.79 4.90
C GLY A 81 -25.92 5.79 4.10
N ASN A 82 -25.42 6.99 3.82
CA ASN A 82 -26.14 8.13 3.27
C ASN A 82 -26.05 8.26 1.75
N ILE A 83 -25.59 7.22 1.05
CA ILE A 83 -25.54 7.25 -0.41
C ILE A 83 -26.92 6.98 -0.96
N LYS A 84 -27.61 8.04 -1.35
CA LYS A 84 -28.97 7.99 -1.92
C LYS A 84 -28.98 8.19 -3.43
N SER A 85 -27.86 8.69 -3.99
CA SER A 85 -27.73 8.99 -5.42
C SER A 85 -26.36 8.58 -5.95
N LEU A 86 -26.26 8.43 -7.28
CA LEU A 86 -24.98 8.22 -7.95
C LEU A 86 -24.01 9.38 -7.69
N GLN A 87 -24.52 10.60 -7.57
CA GLN A 87 -23.73 11.79 -7.31
C GLN A 87 -23.13 11.78 -5.91
N ASP A 88 -23.86 11.30 -4.89
CA ASP A 88 -23.34 11.12 -3.53
C ASP A 88 -22.24 10.08 -3.52
N LEU A 89 -22.38 8.99 -4.28
CA LEU A 89 -21.36 7.96 -4.42
C LEU A 89 -20.09 8.52 -5.06
N VAL A 90 -20.21 9.27 -6.15
CA VAL A 90 -19.05 9.85 -6.85
C VAL A 90 -18.32 10.86 -5.97
N SER A 91 -19.04 11.74 -5.24
CA SER A 91 -18.40 12.69 -4.32
C SER A 91 -17.72 11.99 -3.15
N ALA A 92 -18.35 11.00 -2.52
CA ALA A 92 -17.77 10.22 -1.44
C ALA A 92 -16.53 9.43 -1.88
N LEU A 93 -16.52 8.90 -3.10
CA LEU A 93 -15.36 8.29 -3.71
C LEU A 93 -14.25 9.31 -3.93
N HIS A 94 -14.54 10.43 -4.55
CA HIS A 94 -13.56 11.46 -4.87
C HIS A 94 -12.87 11.99 -3.61
N ASP A 95 -13.64 12.40 -2.60
CA ASP A 95 -13.10 12.99 -1.38
C ASP A 95 -12.39 11.95 -0.49
N GLY A 96 -12.93 10.73 -0.45
CA GLY A 96 -12.35 9.61 0.29
C GLY A 96 -11.07 9.08 -0.34
N LEU A 97 -11.03 8.87 -1.64
CA LEU A 97 -9.88 8.28 -2.34
C LEU A 97 -8.63 9.14 -2.21
N LEU A 98 -8.73 10.45 -2.44
CA LEU A 98 -7.57 11.34 -2.39
C LEU A 98 -6.96 11.39 -0.99
N SER A 99 -7.78 11.63 0.03
CA SER A 99 -7.31 11.70 1.42
C SER A 99 -6.71 10.37 1.88
N GLN A 100 -7.35 9.25 1.57
CA GLN A 100 -6.85 7.92 1.95
C GLN A 100 -5.59 7.52 1.17
N ALA A 101 -5.46 7.92 -0.10
CA ALA A 101 -4.23 7.71 -0.87
C ALA A 101 -3.05 8.47 -0.24
N LEU A 102 -3.26 9.72 0.18
CA LEU A 102 -2.22 10.50 0.87
C LEU A 102 -1.83 9.84 2.20
N TYR A 103 -2.79 9.41 3.02
CA TYR A 103 -2.51 8.68 4.27
C TYR A 103 -1.80 7.35 4.02
N ALA A 104 -2.25 6.59 3.04
CA ALA A 104 -1.61 5.33 2.68
C ALA A 104 -0.14 5.50 2.30
N MET A 105 0.21 6.61 1.62
CA MET A 105 1.60 6.90 1.23
C MET A 105 2.51 7.24 2.40
N ILE A 106 1.99 7.68 3.54
CA ILE A 106 2.80 7.99 4.73
C ILE A 106 3.56 6.76 5.22
N ILE A 107 2.94 5.57 5.17
CA ILE A 107 3.52 4.33 5.69
C ILE A 107 4.80 3.94 4.94
N PRO A 108 4.78 3.65 3.63
CA PRO A 108 6.00 3.31 2.90
C PRO A 108 7.02 4.46 2.92
N PHE A 109 6.57 5.71 2.89
CA PHE A 109 7.46 6.87 2.94
C PHE A 109 8.25 6.93 4.25
N THR A 110 7.63 6.64 5.39
CA THR A 110 8.34 6.62 6.68
C THR A 110 9.41 5.54 6.72
N TYR A 111 9.12 4.34 6.20
CA TYR A 111 10.11 3.26 6.12
C TYR A 111 11.28 3.61 5.19
N ILE A 112 11.01 4.30 4.08
CA ILE A 112 12.06 4.75 3.17
C ILE A 112 12.97 5.77 3.83
N VAL A 113 12.38 6.82 4.42
CA VAL A 113 13.16 7.86 5.12
C VAL A 113 14.01 7.22 6.21
N TRP A 114 13.43 6.30 6.98
CA TRP A 114 14.15 5.58 8.01
C TRP A 114 15.28 4.72 7.45
N MET A 115 15.03 3.98 6.38
CA MET A 115 16.03 3.12 5.72
C MET A 115 17.19 3.93 5.15
N GLU A 116 16.90 5.04 4.48
CA GLU A 116 17.93 5.91 3.91
C GLU A 116 18.73 6.63 5.02
N TRP A 117 18.08 7.00 6.13
CA TRP A 117 18.78 7.60 7.26
C TRP A 117 19.73 6.61 7.97
N MET A 118 19.31 5.35 8.10
CA MET A 118 20.15 4.30 8.69
C MET A 118 21.18 3.74 7.71
N GLY A 119 21.01 3.96 6.43
CA GLY A 119 21.92 3.51 5.39
C GLY A 119 23.18 4.37 5.30
N THR A 120 24.26 3.76 4.83
CA THR A 120 25.54 4.47 4.59
C THR A 120 25.68 4.97 3.14
N ARG A 121 24.64 4.75 2.32
CA ARG A 121 24.66 5.11 0.90
C ARG A 121 24.24 6.56 0.69
N PRO A 122 24.79 7.25 -0.32
CA PRO A 122 24.32 8.58 -0.68
C PRO A 122 22.88 8.53 -1.18
N VAL A 123 22.03 9.38 -0.62
CA VAL A 123 20.61 9.50 -1.02
C VAL A 123 20.53 10.08 -2.42
N LYS A 124 20.02 9.30 -3.37
CA LYS A 124 19.78 9.72 -4.76
C LYS A 124 18.31 9.52 -5.11
N LYS A 125 17.78 10.33 -6.02
CA LYS A 125 16.39 10.20 -6.49
C LYS A 125 16.05 8.78 -7.01
N SER A 126 17.00 8.15 -7.70
CA SER A 126 16.83 6.78 -8.21
C SER A 126 16.79 5.74 -7.09
N THR A 127 17.64 5.87 -6.06
CA THR A 127 17.63 4.96 -4.90
C THR A 127 16.34 5.11 -4.10
N LEU A 128 15.88 6.33 -3.84
CA LEU A 128 14.61 6.59 -3.16
C LEU A 128 13.42 5.96 -3.89
N LYS A 129 13.33 6.11 -5.21
CA LYS A 129 12.24 5.53 -6.00
C LYS A 129 12.27 4.01 -5.96
N ARG A 130 13.47 3.39 -6.09
CA ARG A 130 13.65 1.95 -5.98
C ARG A 130 13.23 1.43 -4.58
N SER A 131 13.72 2.07 -3.51
CA SER A 131 13.36 1.76 -2.13
C SER A 131 11.85 1.86 -1.92
N PHE A 132 11.22 2.90 -2.46
CA PHE A 132 9.77 3.08 -2.42
C PHE A 132 9.01 1.88 -3.01
N TYR A 133 9.44 1.39 -4.15
CA TYR A 133 8.82 0.25 -4.81
C TYR A 133 8.97 -1.04 -3.99
N ILE A 134 10.14 -1.24 -3.38
CA ILE A 134 10.38 -2.39 -2.50
C ILE A 134 9.41 -2.36 -1.30
N HIS A 135 9.31 -1.22 -0.61
CA HIS A 135 8.42 -1.08 0.53
C HIS A 135 6.94 -1.21 0.15
N CYS A 136 6.50 -0.66 -1.00
CA CYS A 136 5.14 -0.86 -1.48
C CYS A 136 4.78 -2.34 -1.65
N TYR A 137 5.66 -3.15 -2.25
CA TYR A 137 5.44 -4.59 -2.37
C TYR A 137 5.53 -5.32 -1.02
N ALA A 138 6.49 -4.98 -0.18
CA ALA A 138 6.68 -5.63 1.11
C ALA A 138 5.52 -5.39 2.07
N LEU A 139 4.96 -4.18 2.06
CA LEU A 139 3.87 -3.78 2.95
C LEU A 139 2.49 -4.25 2.45
N ALA A 140 2.31 -4.46 1.14
CA ALA A 140 1.02 -4.79 0.56
C ALA A 140 0.34 -6.03 1.16
N PRO A 141 1.02 -7.15 1.46
CA PRO A 141 0.39 -8.30 2.11
C PRO A 141 -0.16 -8.00 3.51
N ALA A 142 0.61 -7.28 4.32
CA ALA A 142 0.17 -6.90 5.67
C ALA A 142 -1.02 -5.94 5.61
N GLN A 143 -0.99 -4.98 4.69
CA GLN A 143 -2.09 -4.05 4.46
C GLN A 143 -3.34 -4.75 3.94
N PHE A 144 -3.20 -5.73 3.06
CA PHE A 144 -4.33 -6.53 2.58
C PHE A 144 -5.03 -7.26 3.74
N ILE A 145 -4.25 -7.89 4.61
CA ILE A 145 -4.78 -8.57 5.82
C ILE A 145 -5.46 -7.57 6.76
N TYR A 146 -4.84 -6.39 6.98
CA TYR A 146 -5.47 -5.32 7.73
C TYR A 146 -6.82 -4.91 7.14
N SER A 147 -6.85 -4.64 5.84
CA SER A 147 -8.05 -4.21 5.14
C SER A 147 -9.16 -5.26 5.17
N LEU A 148 -8.79 -6.54 5.03
CA LEU A 148 -9.72 -7.65 5.13
C LEU A 148 -10.38 -7.70 6.51
N PHE A 149 -9.60 -7.67 7.59
CA PHE A 149 -10.15 -7.67 8.95
C PHE A 149 -10.92 -6.38 9.26
N ALA A 150 -10.46 -5.23 8.79
CA ALA A 150 -11.19 -3.97 8.94
C ALA A 150 -12.59 -4.01 8.28
N ILE A 151 -12.72 -4.64 7.11
CA ILE A 151 -14.04 -4.85 6.49
C ILE A 151 -14.87 -5.85 7.29
N LEU A 152 -14.28 -6.95 7.74
CA LEU A 152 -14.98 -7.97 8.52
C LEU A 152 -15.50 -7.42 9.87
N THR A 153 -14.84 -6.41 10.45
CA THR A 153 -15.35 -5.73 11.67
C THR A 153 -16.67 -5.00 11.42
N LEU A 154 -17.04 -4.70 10.17
CA LEU A 154 -18.35 -4.11 9.87
C LEU A 154 -19.52 -5.08 10.15
N TRP A 155 -19.23 -6.37 10.12
CA TRP A 155 -20.22 -7.41 10.37
C TRP A 155 -20.13 -8.01 11.77
N ASN A 156 -18.92 -8.06 12.35
CA ASN A 156 -18.70 -8.59 13.69
C ASN A 156 -17.46 -7.98 14.35
N ASP A 157 -17.64 -7.33 15.49
CA ASP A 157 -16.56 -6.68 16.26
C ASP A 157 -15.45 -7.67 16.70
N PHE A 158 -15.74 -8.97 16.72
CA PHE A 158 -14.73 -10.00 17.01
C PHE A 158 -13.48 -9.88 16.11
N PHE A 159 -13.62 -9.46 14.86
CA PHE A 159 -12.50 -9.32 13.94
C PHE A 159 -11.51 -8.20 14.30
N ILE A 160 -11.88 -7.27 15.20
CA ILE A 160 -10.97 -6.22 15.68
C ILE A 160 -9.73 -6.79 16.37
N TYR A 161 -9.87 -7.94 17.03
CA TYR A 161 -8.77 -8.63 17.72
C TYR A 161 -7.70 -9.18 16.78
N PHE A 162 -7.99 -9.28 15.47
CA PHE A 162 -7.04 -9.74 14.46
C PHE A 162 -6.27 -8.60 13.78
N LEU A 163 -6.64 -7.34 13.99
CA LEU A 163 -5.91 -6.20 13.43
C LEU A 163 -4.44 -6.15 13.86
N PRO A 164 -4.05 -6.50 15.11
CA PRO A 164 -2.64 -6.57 15.49
C PRO A 164 -1.82 -7.58 14.70
N LEU A 165 -2.45 -8.62 14.13
CA LEU A 165 -1.77 -9.60 13.28
C LEU A 165 -1.17 -8.93 12.03
N SER A 166 -1.86 -7.97 11.44
CA SER A 166 -1.35 -7.22 10.29
C SER A 166 -0.10 -6.41 10.65
N SER A 167 -0.06 -5.81 11.84
CA SER A 167 1.12 -5.08 12.32
C SER A 167 2.30 -6.02 12.54
N LEU A 168 2.06 -7.22 13.05
CA LEU A 168 3.11 -8.23 13.19
C LEU A 168 3.64 -8.68 11.82
N LEU A 169 2.76 -8.93 10.86
CA LEU A 169 3.14 -9.26 9.48
C LEU A 169 3.96 -8.15 8.85
N LEU A 170 3.56 -6.89 9.04
CA LEU A 170 4.28 -5.72 8.54
C LEU A 170 5.71 -5.69 9.09
N VAL A 171 5.90 -5.89 10.40
CA VAL A 171 7.25 -6.00 11.00
C VAL A 171 8.05 -7.14 10.36
N ILE A 172 7.44 -8.31 10.18
CA ILE A 172 8.12 -9.46 9.57
C ILE A 172 8.63 -9.13 8.17
N TYR A 173 7.78 -8.55 7.32
CA TYR A 173 8.18 -8.18 5.96
C TYR A 173 9.28 -7.10 5.94
N GLU A 174 9.16 -6.09 6.79
CA GLU A 174 10.15 -5.03 6.89
C GLU A 174 11.51 -5.53 7.43
N VAL A 175 11.51 -6.50 8.34
CA VAL A 175 12.75 -7.18 8.76
C VAL A 175 13.47 -7.82 7.58
N PHE A 176 12.73 -8.47 6.67
CA PHE A 176 13.33 -9.02 5.46
C PHE A 176 13.92 -7.93 4.56
N VAL A 177 13.22 -6.80 4.39
CA VAL A 177 13.68 -5.67 3.59
C VAL A 177 14.96 -5.08 4.19
N PHE A 178 14.95 -4.69 5.46
CA PHE A 178 16.11 -4.11 6.13
C PHE A 178 17.31 -5.05 6.15
N ARG A 179 17.08 -6.33 6.42
CA ARG A 179 18.15 -7.32 6.44
C ARG A 179 18.79 -7.50 5.07
N THR A 180 18.00 -7.49 4.01
CA THR A 180 18.51 -7.71 2.64
C THR A 180 19.16 -6.46 2.08
N GLU A 181 18.54 -5.30 2.23
CA GLU A 181 19.02 -4.04 1.66
C GLU A 181 20.22 -3.46 2.42
N LEU A 182 20.19 -3.49 3.75
CA LEU A 182 21.26 -2.94 4.58
C LEU A 182 22.32 -3.98 4.98
N LYS A 183 22.09 -5.28 4.67
CA LYS A 183 22.98 -6.41 5.03
C LYS A 183 23.31 -6.47 6.52
N ILE A 184 22.34 -6.17 7.37
CA ILE A 184 22.45 -6.12 8.84
C ILE A 184 21.96 -7.43 9.49
N PRO A 185 22.43 -7.76 10.71
CA PRO A 185 21.94 -8.91 11.45
C PRO A 185 20.48 -8.77 11.85
N PHE A 186 19.82 -9.91 12.07
CA PHE A 186 18.37 -9.99 12.37
C PHE A 186 17.93 -9.05 13.50
N GLY A 187 18.64 -9.01 14.62
CA GLY A 187 18.27 -8.16 15.76
C GLY A 187 18.23 -6.66 15.43
N LYS A 188 19.20 -6.17 14.63
CA LYS A 188 19.20 -4.79 14.16
C LYS A 188 18.06 -4.55 13.16
N ALA A 189 17.82 -5.50 12.24
CA ALA A 189 16.73 -5.39 11.29
C ALA A 189 15.37 -5.37 11.97
N LEU A 190 15.18 -6.16 13.02
CA LEU A 190 13.97 -6.16 13.85
C LEU A 190 13.76 -4.80 14.52
N LEU A 191 14.80 -4.23 15.13
CA LEU A 191 14.73 -2.89 15.74
C LEU A 191 14.35 -1.84 14.68
N TYR A 192 14.97 -1.90 13.50
CA TYR A 192 14.71 -0.96 12.42
C TYR A 192 13.29 -1.08 11.83
N ALA A 193 12.70 -2.27 11.85
CA ALA A 193 11.33 -2.49 11.44
C ALA A 193 10.30 -2.00 12.48
N ILE A 194 10.62 -2.09 13.78
CA ILE A 194 9.71 -1.70 14.87
C ILE A 194 9.69 -0.18 15.09
N VAL A 195 10.86 0.48 15.04
CA VAL A 195 10.95 1.91 15.38
C VAL A 195 10.04 2.79 14.52
N PRO A 196 9.96 2.65 13.20
CA PRO A 196 9.03 3.43 12.39
C PRO A 196 7.57 3.24 12.80
N GLN A 197 7.17 2.04 13.22
CA GLN A 197 5.80 1.79 13.68
C GLN A 197 5.48 2.50 14.99
N LEU A 198 6.44 2.56 15.93
CA LEU A 198 6.28 3.27 17.20
C LEU A 198 6.13 4.78 16.99
N VAL A 199 6.69 5.32 15.92
CA VAL A 199 6.53 6.72 15.52
C VAL A 199 5.25 6.94 14.72
N LEU A 200 4.99 6.07 13.74
CA LEU A 200 3.82 6.15 12.87
C LEU A 200 2.49 5.95 13.61
N GLY A 201 2.44 4.99 14.53
CA GLY A 201 1.21 4.67 15.25
C GLY A 201 0.64 5.90 15.98
N PRO A 202 1.40 6.56 16.88
CA PRO A 202 0.96 7.78 17.55
C PRO A 202 0.67 8.93 16.58
N LEU A 203 1.48 9.12 15.54
CA LEU A 203 1.27 10.15 14.53
C LEU A 203 -0.06 9.95 13.78
N LEU A 204 -0.33 8.73 13.33
CA LEU A 204 -1.58 8.41 12.65
C LEU A 204 -2.79 8.57 13.58
N LEU A 205 -2.68 8.13 14.83
CA LEU A 205 -3.73 8.31 15.84
C LEU A 205 -3.99 9.80 16.13
N TRP A 206 -2.94 10.61 16.20
CA TRP A 206 -3.04 12.05 16.39
C TRP A 206 -3.73 12.71 15.18
N LEU A 207 -3.34 12.35 13.95
CA LEU A 207 -3.96 12.85 12.73
C LEU A 207 -5.43 12.45 12.64
N ILE A 208 -5.75 11.19 12.93
CA ILE A 208 -7.13 10.68 12.96
C ILE A 208 -7.97 11.47 13.98
N ARG A 209 -7.44 11.66 15.18
CA ARG A 209 -8.14 12.42 16.24
C ARG A 209 -8.37 13.88 15.83
N PHE A 210 -7.40 14.49 15.17
CA PHE A 210 -7.50 15.89 14.72
C PHE A 210 -8.54 16.08 13.60
N TYR A 211 -8.66 15.09 12.71
CA TYR A 211 -9.60 15.18 11.56
C TYR A 211 -11.00 14.63 11.86
N ILE A 212 -11.14 13.69 12.79
CA ILE A 212 -12.43 13.02 13.09
C ILE A 212 -13.11 13.65 14.32
N SER A 213 -12.38 14.39 15.15
CA SER A 213 -13.01 15.15 16.23
C SER A 213 -13.81 16.32 15.61
N PRO A 214 -15.14 16.28 15.63
CA PRO A 214 -15.92 17.43 15.20
C PRO A 214 -15.57 18.61 16.12
N MET A 215 -15.27 19.79 15.53
CA MET A 215 -15.28 21.03 16.26
C MET A 215 -16.67 21.30 16.82
#